data_a7d3e12ab7195a2f6427468ab498baa7
#
_entry.id   a7d3e12ab7195a2f6427468ab498baa7
#
_cell.length_a   1.000
_cell.length_b   1.000
_cell.length_c   1.000
_cell.angle_alpha   90.00
_cell.angle_beta   90.00
_cell.angle_gamma   90.00
#
_symmetry.space_group_name_H-M   'P 1'
#
loop_
_entity.id
_entity.type
_entity.pdbx_description
1 polymer ?
#
loop_
_entity_poly.entity_id
_entity_poly.type
_entity_poly.pdbx_seq_one_letter_code
_entity_poly.pdbx_strand_id
1 'polypeptide(L)'
;MLTILKGLPLSYFKDLQDDKKIVFEAFDNLKNCILVMNEVLSNFSVNKKQMTNLTKQGFITATDLADYFVKQLKYPFRKAYILTTKIINFCEKNKKNLQDLTLKEVQKFEPNIKADVLKVFDLNLSLIHI
;
A
#
# COMPACT_ATOMS: atom_id res chain seq x y z
N MET A 1 34.25 -2.21 1.19
CA MET A 1 34.98 -3.35 1.82
C MET A 1 35.16 -4.54 0.89
N LEU A 2 34.12 -5.19 0.40
CA LEU A 2 34.23 -6.37 -0.51
C LEU A 2 35.06 -6.10 -1.76
N THR A 3 35.03 -4.88 -2.31
CA THR A 3 35.81 -4.51 -3.48
C THR A 3 37.32 -4.47 -3.21
N ILE A 4 37.72 -4.07 -2.01
CA ILE A 4 39.13 -4.06 -1.58
C ILE A 4 39.67 -5.47 -1.47
N LEU A 5 38.86 -6.42 -1.01
CA LEU A 5 39.25 -7.81 -0.83
C LEU A 5 39.23 -8.61 -2.15
N LYS A 6 38.66 -8.07 -3.22
CA LYS A 6 38.54 -8.77 -4.48
C LYS A 6 39.85 -8.75 -5.26
N GLY A 7 40.38 -9.93 -5.52
CA GLY A 7 41.55 -10.09 -6.38
C GLY A 7 42.91 -9.90 -5.70
N LEU A 8 42.91 -9.84 -4.36
CA LEU A 8 44.19 -9.83 -3.61
C LEU A 8 44.89 -11.18 -3.74
N PRO A 9 46.17 -11.18 -4.07
CA PRO A 9 46.96 -12.41 -4.10
C PRO A 9 47.27 -12.94 -2.68
N LEU A 10 47.89 -14.13 -2.59
CA LEU A 10 48.31 -14.73 -1.35
C LEU A 10 49.44 -13.88 -0.75
N SER A 11 49.20 -13.21 0.30
CA SER A 11 50.10 -12.50 1.20
C SER A 11 49.35 -11.36 1.92
N TYR A 12 50.02 -10.67 2.86
CA TYR A 12 49.45 -9.48 3.46
C TYR A 12 49.75 -8.25 2.60
N PHE A 13 48.69 -7.66 2.08
CA PHE A 13 48.75 -6.43 1.26
C PHE A 13 48.33 -5.20 2.05
N LYS A 14 48.96 -4.07 1.76
CA LYS A 14 48.65 -2.78 2.36
C LYS A 14 47.17 -2.37 2.20
N ASP A 15 46.56 -2.78 1.11
CA ASP A 15 45.13 -2.55 0.80
C ASP A 15 44.19 -3.10 1.91
N LEU A 16 44.61 -4.14 2.63
CA LEU A 16 43.90 -4.69 3.77
C LEU A 16 43.82 -3.72 4.96
N GLN A 17 44.62 -2.65 4.97
CA GLN A 17 44.55 -1.61 6.02
C GLN A 17 43.41 -0.65 5.80
N ASP A 18 42.93 -0.51 4.57
CA ASP A 18 41.85 0.40 4.21
C ASP A 18 40.45 -0.13 4.61
N ASP A 19 40.34 -1.42 4.94
CA ASP A 19 39.12 -2.03 5.40
C ASP A 19 38.60 -1.36 6.70
N LYS A 20 39.51 -1.05 7.63
CA LYS A 20 39.17 -0.45 8.92
C LYS A 20 38.59 0.94 8.80
N LYS A 21 39.18 1.77 7.93
CA LYS A 21 38.66 3.12 7.68
C LYS A 21 37.21 3.08 7.19
N ILE A 22 36.92 2.23 6.20
CA ILE A 22 35.60 2.08 5.64
C ILE A 22 34.60 1.57 6.69
N VAL A 23 35.03 0.60 7.53
CA VAL A 23 34.14 0.07 8.57
C VAL A 23 33.84 1.13 9.63
N PHE A 24 34.82 1.90 10.07
CA PHE A 24 34.60 2.95 11.07
C PHE A 24 33.72 4.08 10.51
N GLU A 25 33.99 4.54 9.30
CA GLU A 25 33.13 5.54 8.63
C GLU A 25 31.69 5.04 8.46
N ALA A 26 31.49 3.78 8.07
CA ALA A 26 30.18 3.19 7.95
C ALA A 26 29.44 3.10 9.31
N PHE A 27 30.18 2.76 10.37
CA PHE A 27 29.63 2.68 11.72
C PHE A 27 29.21 4.06 12.26
N ASP A 28 30.06 5.07 12.09
CA ASP A 28 29.77 6.43 12.51
C ASP A 28 28.57 7.01 11.73
N ASN A 29 28.51 6.78 10.43
CA ASN A 29 27.36 7.18 9.62
C ASN A 29 26.08 6.48 10.07
N LEU A 30 26.10 5.18 10.31
CA LEU A 30 24.95 4.42 10.79
C LEU A 30 24.48 4.95 12.15
N LYS A 31 25.40 5.19 13.08
CA LYS A 31 25.10 5.77 14.38
C LYS A 31 24.40 7.12 14.25
N ASN A 32 24.90 8.00 13.40
CA ASN A 32 24.30 9.30 13.15
C ASN A 32 22.91 9.16 12.53
N CYS A 33 22.72 8.26 11.57
CA CYS A 33 21.42 7.98 10.99
C CYS A 33 20.40 7.50 12.05
N ILE A 34 20.82 6.62 12.97
CA ILE A 34 19.96 6.13 14.05
C ILE A 34 19.59 7.27 15.01
N LEU A 35 20.54 8.13 15.38
CA LEU A 35 20.27 9.28 16.25
C LEU A 35 19.26 10.24 15.61
N VAL A 36 19.49 10.62 14.35
CA VAL A 36 18.56 11.49 13.61
C VAL A 36 17.17 10.84 13.47
N MET A 37 17.11 9.55 13.15
CA MET A 37 15.84 8.85 13.05
C MET A 37 15.09 8.80 14.38
N ASN A 38 15.80 8.62 15.48
CA ASN A 38 15.21 8.67 16.82
C ASN A 38 14.58 10.03 17.12
N GLU A 39 15.26 11.12 16.77
CA GLU A 39 14.73 12.48 16.93
C GLU A 39 13.49 12.72 16.03
N VAL A 40 13.54 12.26 14.79
CA VAL A 40 12.40 12.36 13.87
C VAL A 40 11.18 11.62 14.42
N LEU A 41 11.37 10.38 14.89
CA LEU A 41 10.27 9.57 15.43
C LEU A 41 9.72 10.13 16.75
N SER A 42 10.58 10.71 17.59
CA SER A 42 10.16 11.31 18.86
C SER A 42 9.32 12.59 18.66
N ASN A 43 9.55 13.31 17.57
CA ASN A 43 8.86 14.55 17.23
C ASN A 43 7.84 14.38 16.10
N PHE A 44 7.52 13.14 15.72
CA PHE A 44 6.60 12.83 14.65
C PHE A 44 5.14 13.09 15.04
N SER A 45 4.44 13.83 14.23
CA SER A 45 2.99 14.06 14.38
C SER A 45 2.23 13.59 13.15
N VAL A 46 1.14 12.86 13.36
CA VAL A 46 0.31 12.33 12.29
C VAL A 46 -0.85 13.25 11.98
N ASN A 47 -0.95 13.72 10.76
CA ASN A 47 -2.13 14.43 10.29
C ASN A 47 -3.23 13.44 9.88
N LYS A 48 -3.97 12.93 10.89
CA LYS A 48 -5.04 11.93 10.71
C LYS A 48 -6.09 12.39 9.70
N LYS A 49 -6.44 13.69 9.70
CA LYS A 49 -7.45 14.24 8.78
C LYS A 49 -6.98 14.15 7.34
N GLN A 50 -5.73 14.51 7.07
CA GLN A 50 -5.15 14.42 5.73
C GLN A 50 -5.03 12.96 5.27
N MET A 51 -4.59 12.06 6.14
CA MET A 51 -4.51 10.64 5.84
C MET A 51 -5.89 10.07 5.48
N THR A 52 -6.91 10.37 6.26
CA THR A 52 -8.29 9.95 5.95
C THR A 52 -8.79 10.53 4.63
N ASN A 53 -8.44 11.78 4.30
CA ASN A 53 -8.82 12.36 3.02
C ASN A 53 -8.11 11.66 1.83
N LEU A 54 -6.84 11.29 2.00
CA LEU A 54 -6.09 10.57 0.98
C LEU A 54 -6.63 9.16 0.75
N THR A 55 -7.09 8.46 1.79
CA THR A 55 -7.73 7.14 1.63
C THR A 55 -9.07 7.20 0.91
N LYS A 56 -9.74 8.35 0.93
CA LYS A 56 -10.98 8.57 0.15
C LYS A 56 -10.68 8.86 -1.33
N GLN A 57 -9.47 9.27 -1.66
CA GLN A 57 -9.06 9.47 -3.04
C GLN A 57 -8.64 8.13 -3.65
N GLY A 58 -9.26 7.79 -4.76
CA GLY A 58 -9.05 6.51 -5.41
C GLY A 58 -10.03 5.43 -4.94
N PHE A 59 -9.96 4.28 -5.56
CA PHE A 59 -10.91 3.19 -5.36
C PHE A 59 -10.29 2.09 -4.50
N ILE A 60 -9.88 2.45 -3.28
CA ILE A 60 -9.12 1.54 -2.39
C ILE A 60 -9.91 0.27 -2.04
N THR A 61 -11.26 0.37 -1.95
CA THR A 61 -12.16 -0.76 -1.69
C THR A 61 -12.58 -1.54 -2.95
N ALA A 62 -11.94 -1.27 -4.09
CA ALA A 62 -12.27 -1.97 -5.34
C ALA A 62 -12.02 -3.48 -5.26
N THR A 63 -10.96 -3.89 -4.57
CA THR A 63 -10.64 -5.30 -4.35
C THR A 63 -11.71 -5.98 -3.49
N ASP A 64 -12.17 -5.30 -2.43
CA ASP A 64 -13.20 -5.81 -1.55
C ASP A 64 -14.55 -5.98 -2.30
N LEU A 65 -14.83 -5.07 -3.26
CA LEU A 65 -15.99 -5.20 -4.12
C LEU A 65 -15.89 -6.43 -5.05
N ALA A 66 -14.71 -6.68 -5.62
CA ALA A 66 -14.48 -7.88 -6.42
C ALA A 66 -14.64 -9.15 -5.57
N ASP A 67 -14.09 -9.15 -4.36
CA ASP A 67 -14.22 -10.24 -3.40
C ASP A 67 -15.67 -10.47 -2.99
N TYR A 68 -16.45 -9.41 -2.81
CA TYR A 68 -17.88 -9.50 -2.54
C TYR A 68 -18.61 -10.27 -3.66
N PHE A 69 -18.34 -9.95 -4.92
CA PHE A 69 -18.94 -10.68 -6.04
C PHE A 69 -18.55 -12.15 -6.08
N VAL A 70 -17.31 -12.48 -5.73
CA VAL A 70 -16.87 -13.88 -5.65
C VAL A 70 -17.53 -14.58 -4.48
N LYS A 71 -17.53 -13.98 -3.30
CA LYS A 71 -18.00 -14.62 -2.05
C LYS A 71 -19.52 -14.72 -1.97
N GLN A 72 -20.23 -13.65 -2.31
CA GLN A 72 -21.68 -13.56 -2.16
C GLN A 72 -22.46 -14.02 -3.40
N LEU A 73 -22.00 -13.63 -4.60
CA LEU A 73 -22.66 -13.98 -5.84
C LEU A 73 -22.07 -15.23 -6.51
N LYS A 74 -21.01 -15.82 -5.93
CA LYS A 74 -20.34 -17.02 -6.45
C LYS A 74 -19.82 -16.85 -7.89
N TYR A 75 -19.45 -15.64 -8.26
CA TYR A 75 -18.92 -15.37 -9.61
C TYR A 75 -17.46 -15.80 -9.71
N PRO A 76 -17.03 -16.31 -10.88
CA PRO A 76 -15.61 -16.47 -11.17
C PRO A 76 -14.90 -15.12 -11.05
N PHE A 77 -13.68 -15.10 -10.49
CA PHE A 77 -12.91 -13.88 -10.23
C PHE A 77 -12.83 -12.96 -11.47
N ARG A 78 -12.63 -13.53 -12.66
CA ARG A 78 -12.57 -12.75 -13.90
C ARG A 78 -13.86 -11.96 -14.18
N LYS A 79 -15.03 -12.56 -13.92
CA LYS A 79 -16.34 -11.87 -14.06
C LYS A 79 -16.46 -10.79 -12.99
N ALA A 80 -16.11 -11.07 -11.76
CA ALA A 80 -16.12 -10.13 -10.64
C ALA A 80 -15.24 -8.91 -10.96
N TYR A 81 -14.02 -9.13 -11.43
CA TYR A 81 -13.10 -8.07 -11.83
C TYR A 81 -13.67 -7.17 -12.94
N ILE A 82 -14.26 -7.76 -14.00
CA ILE A 82 -14.88 -7.00 -15.10
C ILE A 82 -16.03 -6.12 -14.58
N LEU A 83 -16.87 -6.65 -13.68
CA LEU A 83 -17.97 -5.89 -13.08
C LEU A 83 -17.46 -4.75 -12.22
N THR A 84 -16.46 -5.00 -11.38
CA THR A 84 -15.80 -3.98 -10.57
C THR A 84 -15.21 -2.87 -11.44
N THR A 85 -14.52 -3.22 -12.52
CA THR A 85 -13.98 -2.23 -13.47
C THR A 85 -15.07 -1.38 -14.12
N LYS A 86 -16.22 -1.96 -14.46
CA LYS A 86 -17.35 -1.19 -15.01
C LYS A 86 -17.91 -0.19 -14.00
N ILE A 87 -18.01 -0.58 -12.73
CA ILE A 87 -18.48 0.29 -11.65
C ILE A 87 -17.47 1.42 -11.41
N ILE A 88 -16.18 1.12 -11.38
CA ILE A 88 -15.11 2.12 -11.23
C ILE A 88 -15.16 3.13 -12.38
N ASN A 89 -15.23 2.68 -13.62
CA ASN A 89 -15.33 3.56 -14.79
C ASN A 89 -16.58 4.46 -14.73
N PHE A 90 -17.68 3.95 -14.18
CA PHE A 90 -18.88 4.76 -13.94
C PHE A 90 -18.62 5.83 -12.87
N CYS A 91 -17.95 5.49 -11.79
CA CYS A 91 -17.56 6.43 -10.74
C CYS A 91 -16.66 7.53 -11.29
N GLU A 92 -15.63 7.18 -12.06
CA GLU A 92 -14.70 8.13 -12.68
C GLU A 92 -15.42 9.12 -13.61
N LYS A 93 -16.28 8.61 -14.49
CA LYS A 93 -17.07 9.45 -15.40
C LYS A 93 -17.99 10.42 -14.68
N ASN A 94 -18.53 10.03 -13.54
CA ASN A 94 -19.43 10.86 -12.74
C ASN A 94 -18.71 11.62 -11.60
N LYS A 95 -17.39 11.56 -11.51
CA LYS A 95 -16.58 12.18 -10.45
C LYS A 95 -17.08 11.82 -9.04
N LYS A 96 -17.46 10.55 -8.84
CA LYS A 96 -17.92 9.98 -7.57
C LYS A 96 -16.89 8.99 -7.04
N ASN A 97 -16.85 8.81 -5.71
CA ASN A 97 -16.13 7.71 -5.09
C ASN A 97 -17.06 6.50 -4.94
N LEU A 98 -16.50 5.29 -4.69
CA LEU A 98 -17.30 4.09 -4.43
C LEU A 98 -18.23 4.27 -3.23
N GLN A 99 -17.82 5.02 -2.22
CA GLN A 99 -18.61 5.33 -1.01
C GLN A 99 -19.86 6.16 -1.29
N ASP A 100 -19.86 6.96 -2.37
CA ASP A 100 -20.96 7.84 -2.75
C ASP A 100 -22.03 7.12 -3.60
N LEU A 101 -21.80 5.83 -3.91
CA LEU A 101 -22.72 5.05 -4.72
C LEU A 101 -23.95 4.63 -3.92
N THR A 102 -25.09 4.81 -4.54
CA THR A 102 -26.36 4.26 -4.02
C THR A 102 -26.57 2.82 -4.49
N LEU A 103 -27.33 2.05 -3.72
CA LEU A 103 -27.67 0.67 -4.10
C LEU A 103 -28.27 0.59 -5.52
N LYS A 104 -29.13 1.54 -5.88
CA LYS A 104 -29.75 1.57 -7.22
C LYS A 104 -28.74 1.78 -8.34
N GLU A 105 -27.67 2.53 -8.11
CA GLU A 105 -26.59 2.73 -9.09
C GLU A 105 -25.77 1.46 -9.29
N VAL A 106 -25.47 0.75 -8.21
CA VAL A 106 -24.72 -0.51 -8.27
C VAL A 106 -25.57 -1.61 -8.91
N GLN A 107 -26.87 -1.68 -8.61
CA GLN A 107 -27.81 -2.64 -9.21
C GLN A 107 -28.03 -2.46 -10.72
N LYS A 108 -27.69 -1.31 -11.31
CA LYS A 108 -27.68 -1.15 -12.75
C LYS A 108 -26.67 -2.06 -13.46
N PHE A 109 -25.60 -2.42 -12.76
CA PHE A 109 -24.55 -3.30 -13.30
C PHE A 109 -24.79 -4.76 -12.96
N GLU A 110 -25.40 -5.02 -11.81
CA GLU A 110 -25.75 -6.37 -11.38
C GLU A 110 -26.97 -6.34 -10.46
N PRO A 111 -28.16 -6.74 -11.00
CA PRO A 111 -29.43 -6.67 -10.26
C PRO A 111 -29.48 -7.51 -8.98
N ASN A 112 -28.68 -8.59 -8.90
CA ASN A 112 -28.68 -9.52 -7.76
C ASN A 112 -27.92 -8.98 -6.53
N ILE A 113 -27.39 -7.77 -6.61
CA ILE A 113 -26.66 -7.14 -5.49
C ILE A 113 -27.64 -6.75 -4.39
N LYS A 114 -27.31 -7.15 -3.17
CA LYS A 114 -28.05 -6.80 -1.96
C LYS A 114 -27.48 -5.54 -1.30
N ALA A 115 -28.23 -4.99 -0.34
CA ALA A 115 -27.83 -3.77 0.37
C ALA A 115 -26.54 -3.92 1.21
N ASP A 116 -26.12 -5.13 1.50
CA ASP A 116 -24.88 -5.44 2.23
C ASP A 116 -23.60 -5.01 1.47
N VAL A 117 -23.68 -4.84 0.13
CA VAL A 117 -22.58 -4.30 -0.67
C VAL A 117 -22.13 -2.91 -0.18
N LEU A 118 -23.05 -2.11 0.36
CA LEU A 118 -22.72 -0.77 0.85
C LEU A 118 -21.75 -0.80 2.03
N LYS A 119 -21.74 -1.89 2.81
CA LYS A 119 -20.76 -2.10 3.89
C LYS A 119 -19.35 -2.32 3.36
N VAL A 120 -19.23 -2.86 2.17
CA VAL A 120 -17.92 -3.10 1.50
C VAL A 120 -17.26 -1.78 1.11
N PHE A 121 -18.03 -0.72 0.94
CA PHE A 121 -17.50 0.61 0.61
C PHE A 121 -17.05 1.40 1.85
N ASP A 122 -17.36 0.92 3.07
CA ASP A 122 -16.91 1.56 4.30
C ASP A 122 -15.43 1.24 4.55
N LEU A 123 -14.59 2.27 4.47
CA LEU A 123 -13.15 2.16 4.69
C LEU A 123 -12.79 1.63 6.08
N ASN A 124 -13.60 1.94 7.09
CA ASN A 124 -13.33 1.48 8.45
C ASN A 124 -13.53 -0.04 8.58
N LEU A 125 -14.43 -0.62 7.79
CA LEU A 125 -14.66 -2.07 7.77
C LEU A 125 -13.64 -2.79 6.90
N SER A 126 -13.21 -2.20 5.79
CA SER A 126 -12.21 -2.77 4.87
C SER A 126 -10.84 -2.93 5.55
N LEU A 127 -10.41 -1.94 6.32
CA LEU A 127 -9.10 -1.93 6.98
C LEU A 127 -8.98 -2.87 8.19
N ILE A 128 -10.08 -3.41 8.70
CA ILE A 128 -10.09 -4.32 9.86
C ILE A 128 -9.73 -5.77 9.45
N HIS A 129 -9.73 -6.08 8.17
CA HIS A 129 -9.50 -7.44 7.67
C HIS A 129 -8.09 -7.68 7.10
N ILE A 130 -7.13 -6.77 7.36
CA ILE A 130 -5.70 -6.97 7.02
C ILE A 130 -4.95 -7.55 8.22
#